data_bcb2b3bce283081fa46b6cc7c8ec551d
#
_entry.id   bcb2b3bce283081fa46b6cc7c8ec551d
#
_cell.length_a   1.000
_cell.length_b   1.000
_cell.length_c   1.000
_cell.angle_alpha   90.00
_cell.angle_beta   90.00
_cell.angle_gamma   90.00
#
_symmetry.space_group_name_H-M   'P 1'
#
loop_
_entity.id
_entity.type
_entity.pdbx_description
1 polymer ?
#
loop_
_entity_poly.entity_id
_entity_poly.type
_entity_poly.pdbx_seq_one_letter_code
_entity_poly.pdbx_strand_id
1 'polypeptide(L)'
;MSSNIKKFRIKSYKKNNTILKLEKISLKFGKKTILDSLNLNLNNGQILGLLGPNGSGKTTLFNLITGLISPDYGSIYINSEKINKIPIYERTLKYKLGIVPQYGGYFHDMTVYENLNAVAEISIEDVSERNQKVNSLISKFELDPIRDIKANLLSGGQKKKLVIAIALISD
;
A
#
# COMPACT_ATOMS: atom_id res chain seq x y z
N MET A 1 19.64 -15.78 15.39
CA MET A 1 18.47 -16.42 14.77
C MET A 1 18.15 -15.68 13.50
N SER A 2 18.45 -16.28 12.36
CA SER A 2 18.25 -15.72 11.02
C SER A 2 16.77 -15.44 10.79
N SER A 3 16.42 -14.25 10.32
CA SER A 3 15.04 -13.83 10.02
C SER A 3 14.47 -14.70 8.90
N ASN A 4 13.67 -15.71 9.26
CA ASN A 4 13.00 -16.60 8.32
C ASN A 4 11.81 -15.92 7.64
N ILE A 5 12.07 -14.91 6.82
CA ILE A 5 11.08 -14.42 5.86
C ILE A 5 11.22 -15.30 4.60
N LYS A 6 10.31 -16.25 4.41
CA LYS A 6 10.28 -17.07 3.20
C LYS A 6 9.66 -16.30 2.04
N LYS A 7 10.40 -16.20 0.94
CA LYS A 7 10.02 -15.53 -0.28
C LYS A 7 9.35 -16.52 -1.23
N PHE A 8 8.07 -16.32 -1.59
CA PHE A 8 7.42 -17.07 -2.65
C PHE A 8 7.46 -16.27 -3.96
N ARG A 9 8.00 -16.88 -5.01
CA ARG A 9 8.14 -16.29 -6.33
C ARG A 9 7.04 -16.83 -7.24
N ILE A 10 6.09 -16.00 -7.64
CA ILE A 10 5.18 -16.31 -8.73
C ILE A 10 5.82 -15.85 -10.03
N LYS A 11 5.72 -16.65 -11.11
CA LYS A 11 6.42 -16.52 -12.41
C LYS A 11 6.69 -15.08 -12.87
N SER A 12 7.94 -14.81 -13.23
CA SER A 12 8.43 -13.53 -13.72
C SER A 12 7.88 -13.17 -15.09
N TYR A 13 7.29 -11.98 -15.23
CA TYR A 13 7.21 -11.28 -16.51
C TYR A 13 8.60 -10.71 -16.86
N LYS A 14 9.05 -10.95 -18.11
CA LYS A 14 10.32 -10.45 -18.62
C LYS A 14 10.26 -8.93 -18.80
N LYS A 15 10.84 -8.19 -17.86
CA LYS A 15 11.65 -6.97 -18.02
C LYS A 15 12.19 -6.65 -16.63
N ASN A 16 13.53 -6.66 -16.49
CA ASN A 16 14.24 -6.33 -15.25
C ASN A 16 14.11 -4.82 -14.94
N ASN A 17 12.88 -4.37 -14.63
CA ASN A 17 12.65 -3.02 -14.17
C ASN A 17 12.23 -3.10 -12.71
N THR A 18 13.20 -2.93 -11.82
CA THR A 18 12.99 -2.94 -10.36
C THR A 18 12.26 -1.67 -9.97
N ILE A 19 11.02 -1.81 -9.48
CA ILE A 19 10.21 -0.69 -9.02
C ILE A 19 10.41 -0.38 -7.53
N LEU A 20 10.73 -1.39 -6.72
CA LEU A 20 11.02 -1.22 -5.29
C LEU A 20 12.30 -1.99 -4.94
N LYS A 21 13.26 -1.32 -4.30
CA LYS A 21 14.50 -1.92 -3.85
C LYS A 21 14.79 -1.50 -2.42
N LEU A 22 15.11 -2.47 -1.59
CA LEU A 22 15.61 -2.28 -0.23
C LEU A 22 17.02 -2.81 -0.17
N GLU A 23 17.95 -2.01 0.34
CA GLU A 23 19.36 -2.35 0.47
C GLU A 23 19.81 -2.25 1.92
N LYS A 24 20.23 -3.38 2.50
CA LYS A 24 20.82 -3.51 3.83
C LYS A 24 19.97 -2.83 4.93
N ILE A 25 18.64 -2.96 4.84
CA ILE A 25 17.72 -2.34 5.79
C ILE A 25 17.86 -2.99 7.15
N SER A 26 18.20 -2.18 8.13
CA SER A 26 18.26 -2.57 9.54
C SER A 26 17.41 -1.62 10.38
N LEU A 27 16.69 -2.18 11.36
CA LEU A 27 15.88 -1.42 12.31
C LEU A 27 15.85 -2.12 13.67
N LYS A 28 15.98 -1.33 14.73
CA LYS A 28 15.86 -1.77 16.13
C LYS A 28 14.77 -0.98 16.85
N PHE A 29 14.07 -1.63 17.74
CA PHE A 29 13.24 -0.98 18.74
C PHE A 29 13.86 -1.20 20.14
N GLY A 30 14.50 -0.17 20.67
CA GLY A 30 15.32 -0.27 21.86
C GLY A 30 16.48 -1.27 21.66
N LYS A 31 16.53 -2.32 22.49
CA LYS A 31 17.54 -3.39 22.37
C LYS A 31 17.18 -4.49 21.38
N LYS A 32 15.93 -4.52 20.88
CA LYS A 32 15.45 -5.60 20.01
C LYS A 32 15.69 -5.27 18.54
N THR A 33 16.48 -6.08 17.84
CA THR A 33 16.61 -6.02 16.38
C THR A 33 15.36 -6.61 15.74
N ILE A 34 14.69 -5.84 14.89
CA ILE A 34 13.48 -6.24 14.15
C ILE A 34 13.84 -6.66 12.73
N LEU A 35 14.69 -5.87 12.07
CA LEU A 35 15.22 -6.17 10.75
C LEU A 35 16.74 -6.07 10.81
N ASP A 36 17.43 -7.00 10.16
CA ASP A 36 18.89 -7.04 10.10
C ASP A 36 19.35 -7.23 8.67
N SER A 37 19.99 -6.21 8.12
CA SER A 37 20.59 -6.18 6.77
C SER A 37 19.68 -6.75 5.66
N LEU A 38 18.38 -6.47 5.73
CA LEU A 38 17.39 -6.99 4.80
C LEU A 38 17.60 -6.40 3.40
N ASN A 39 17.69 -7.29 2.40
CA ASN A 39 17.68 -6.91 0.99
C ASN A 39 16.42 -7.47 0.32
N LEU A 40 15.75 -6.64 -0.50
CA LEU A 40 14.54 -7.00 -1.22
C LEU A 40 14.47 -6.25 -2.53
N ASN A 41 14.09 -6.95 -3.60
CA ASN A 41 13.80 -6.34 -4.89
C ASN A 41 12.41 -6.79 -5.35
N LEU A 42 11.62 -5.84 -5.84
CA LEU A 42 10.34 -6.07 -6.49
C LEU A 42 10.38 -5.45 -7.87
N ASN A 43 10.14 -6.25 -8.90
CA ASN A 43 10.10 -5.78 -10.29
C ASN A 43 8.68 -5.46 -10.71
N ASN A 44 8.55 -4.67 -11.76
CA ASN A 44 7.26 -4.35 -12.35
C ASN A 44 6.46 -5.62 -12.71
N GLY A 45 5.17 -5.62 -12.41
CA GLY A 45 4.27 -6.76 -12.62
C GLY A 45 4.49 -7.95 -11.68
N GLN A 46 5.35 -7.85 -10.66
CA GLN A 46 5.55 -8.91 -9.68
C GLN A 46 4.60 -8.77 -8.48
N ILE A 47 4.17 -9.91 -7.95
CA ILE A 47 3.51 -10.01 -6.66
C ILE A 47 4.50 -10.64 -5.68
N LEU A 48 4.71 -9.99 -4.52
CA LEU A 48 5.58 -10.47 -3.45
C LEU A 48 4.76 -10.76 -2.21
N GLY A 49 4.75 -12.01 -1.77
CA GLY A 49 4.19 -12.43 -0.48
C GLY A 49 5.24 -12.39 0.62
N LEU A 50 4.89 -11.76 1.76
CA LEU A 50 5.69 -11.78 2.98
C LEU A 50 5.09 -12.78 3.97
N LEU A 51 5.80 -13.88 4.22
CA LEU A 51 5.38 -14.91 5.13
C LEU A 51 6.29 -14.98 6.37
N GLY A 52 5.71 -15.28 7.50
CA GLY A 52 6.43 -15.43 8.77
C GLY A 52 5.50 -15.35 9.98
N PRO A 53 5.96 -15.78 11.16
CA PRO A 53 5.18 -15.72 12.39
C PRO A 53 4.84 -14.29 12.82
N ASN A 54 3.93 -14.15 13.77
CA ASN A 54 3.65 -12.84 14.37
C ASN A 54 4.92 -12.28 15.04
N GLY A 55 5.14 -10.97 14.88
CA GLY A 55 6.35 -10.33 15.40
C GLY A 55 7.61 -10.49 14.55
N SER A 56 7.55 -11.13 13.36
CA SER A 56 8.72 -11.30 12.47
C SER A 56 9.11 -10.04 11.67
N GLY A 57 8.46 -8.89 11.92
CA GLY A 57 8.81 -7.63 11.25
C GLY A 57 8.04 -7.34 9.95
N LYS A 58 7.03 -8.14 9.57
CA LYS A 58 6.24 -7.91 8.33
C LYS A 58 5.61 -6.51 8.29
N THR A 59 4.85 -6.17 9.33
CA THR A 59 4.21 -4.83 9.44
C THR A 59 5.26 -3.72 9.50
N THR A 60 6.36 -3.94 10.19
CA THR A 60 7.50 -3.01 10.26
C THR A 60 8.08 -2.75 8.88
N LEU A 61 8.25 -3.80 8.06
CA LEU A 61 8.73 -3.66 6.69
C LEU A 61 7.76 -2.85 5.82
N PHE A 62 6.45 -3.10 5.91
CA PHE A 62 5.45 -2.26 5.24
C PHE A 62 5.52 -0.80 5.69
N ASN A 63 5.64 -0.55 7.00
CA ASN A 63 5.74 0.81 7.54
C ASN A 63 7.01 1.54 7.05
N LEU A 64 8.12 0.84 6.84
CA LEU A 64 9.33 1.39 6.21
C LEU A 64 9.11 1.75 4.74
N ILE A 65 8.48 0.85 3.97
CA ILE A 65 8.19 1.08 2.55
C ILE A 65 7.22 2.24 2.37
N THR A 66 6.20 2.32 3.22
CA THR A 66 5.21 3.40 3.16
C THR A 66 5.73 4.74 3.69
N GLY A 67 6.79 4.75 4.50
CA GLY A 67 7.35 5.96 5.09
C GLY A 67 6.73 6.39 6.41
N LEU A 68 5.97 5.50 7.06
CA LEU A 68 5.48 5.72 8.43
C LEU A 68 6.61 5.68 9.46
N ILE A 69 7.67 4.92 9.18
CA ILE A 69 8.90 4.88 9.97
C ILE A 69 10.11 4.91 9.05
N SER A 70 11.26 5.30 9.58
CA SER A 70 12.54 5.31 8.87
C SER A 70 13.43 4.18 9.36
N PRO A 71 14.29 3.58 8.51
CA PRO A 71 15.26 2.60 8.93
C PRO A 71 16.42 3.26 9.68
N ASP A 72 17.05 2.53 10.61
CA ASP A 72 18.29 2.99 11.25
C ASP A 72 19.45 2.99 10.25
N TYR A 73 19.51 1.94 9.40
CA TYR A 73 20.52 1.77 8.35
C TYR A 73 19.90 1.25 7.07
N GLY A 74 20.59 1.51 5.97
CA GLY A 74 20.21 1.03 4.64
C GLY A 74 19.41 2.06 3.84
N SER A 75 18.97 1.66 2.68
CA SER A 75 18.31 2.55 1.73
C SER A 75 17.11 1.89 1.07
N ILE A 76 16.06 2.68 0.88
CA ILE A 76 14.84 2.29 0.19
C ILE A 76 14.75 3.11 -1.09
N TYR A 77 14.48 2.45 -2.21
CA TYR A 77 14.34 3.08 -3.52
C TYR A 77 13.02 2.69 -4.16
N ILE A 78 12.34 3.66 -4.77
CA ILE A 78 11.24 3.46 -5.71
C ILE A 78 11.67 4.07 -7.04
N ASN A 79 11.53 3.31 -8.14
CA ASN A 79 11.95 3.72 -9.48
C ASN A 79 13.39 4.29 -9.51
N SER A 80 14.32 3.65 -8.77
CA SER A 80 15.72 4.05 -8.61
C SER A 80 15.97 5.33 -7.80
N GLU A 81 14.94 6.00 -7.32
CA GLU A 81 15.04 7.18 -6.46
C GLU A 81 15.07 6.77 -4.98
N LYS A 82 16.02 7.29 -4.21
CA LYS A 82 16.12 7.03 -2.77
C LYS A 82 15.04 7.80 -2.00
N ILE A 83 14.20 7.06 -1.27
CA ILE A 83 12.99 7.61 -0.64
C ILE A 83 13.05 7.66 0.90
N ASN A 84 14.19 7.38 1.54
CA ASN A 84 14.26 7.30 3.01
C ASN A 84 13.68 8.52 3.74
N LYS A 85 13.86 9.73 3.18
CA LYS A 85 13.43 11.00 3.77
C LYS A 85 12.08 11.50 3.24
N ILE A 86 11.48 10.79 2.27
CA ILE A 86 10.20 11.19 1.68
C ILE A 86 9.08 10.69 2.59
N PRO A 87 8.21 11.57 3.10
CA PRO A 87 7.11 11.18 3.97
C PRO A 87 6.00 10.44 3.22
N ILE A 88 5.12 9.74 3.95
CA ILE A 88 4.08 8.88 3.40
C ILE A 88 3.21 9.59 2.35
N TYR A 89 2.75 10.81 2.61
CA TYR A 89 1.85 11.54 1.72
C TYR A 89 2.52 11.88 0.37
N GLU A 90 3.81 12.22 0.38
CA GLU A 90 4.56 12.42 -0.86
C GLU A 90 4.80 11.11 -1.60
N ARG A 91 5.06 9.99 -0.88
CA ARG A 91 5.22 8.68 -1.52
C ARG A 91 3.95 8.22 -2.22
N THR A 92 2.78 8.43 -1.61
CA THR A 92 1.49 8.07 -2.20
C THR A 92 1.20 8.87 -3.46
N LEU A 93 1.42 10.18 -3.44
CA LEU A 93 1.16 11.05 -4.59
C LEU A 93 2.20 10.85 -5.70
N LYS A 94 3.51 10.95 -5.37
CA LYS A 94 4.59 10.93 -6.36
C LYS A 94 4.79 9.58 -7.04
N TYR A 95 4.68 8.48 -6.27
CA TYR A 95 4.94 7.13 -6.78
C TYR A 95 3.66 6.30 -6.94
N LYS A 96 2.49 6.92 -6.75
CA LYS A 96 1.18 6.25 -6.82
C LYS A 96 1.13 4.99 -5.94
N LEU A 97 1.65 5.12 -4.71
CA LEU A 97 1.73 4.02 -3.76
C LEU A 97 0.39 3.84 -3.05
N GLY A 98 -0.44 2.93 -3.54
CA GLY A 98 -1.68 2.53 -2.87
C GLY A 98 -1.42 1.69 -1.63
N ILE A 99 -2.09 2.01 -0.52
CA ILE A 99 -1.94 1.31 0.76
C ILE A 99 -3.30 0.77 1.20
N VAL A 100 -3.36 -0.54 1.42
CA VAL A 100 -4.53 -1.20 2.02
C VAL A 100 -4.16 -1.62 3.44
N PRO A 101 -4.66 -0.92 4.47
CA PRO A 101 -4.36 -1.28 5.86
C PRO A 101 -5.05 -2.59 6.25
N GLN A 102 -4.57 -3.20 7.34
CA GLN A 102 -5.17 -4.42 7.88
C GLN A 102 -6.58 -4.15 8.43
N TYR A 103 -6.79 -3.00 9.05
CA TYR A 103 -8.05 -2.53 9.62
C TYR A 103 -8.32 -1.08 9.19
N GLY A 104 -9.59 -0.73 9.06
CA GLY A 104 -10.00 0.62 8.66
C GLY A 104 -9.66 0.94 7.20
N GLY A 105 -9.22 2.18 6.95
CA GLY A 105 -8.90 2.68 5.61
C GLY A 105 -10.13 3.25 4.88
N TYR A 106 -11.20 3.56 5.62
CA TYR A 106 -12.43 4.18 5.14
C TYR A 106 -13.10 4.99 6.25
N PHE A 107 -13.93 5.95 5.87
CA PHE A 107 -14.76 6.75 6.79
C PHE A 107 -16.06 6.00 7.09
N HIS A 108 -16.27 5.64 8.34
CA HIS A 108 -17.35 4.75 8.78
C HIS A 108 -18.76 5.26 8.47
N ASP A 109 -18.99 6.56 8.64
CA ASP A 109 -20.32 7.19 8.52
C ASP A 109 -20.60 7.75 7.13
N MET A 110 -19.64 7.67 6.23
CA MET A 110 -19.78 8.00 4.81
C MET A 110 -20.23 6.78 4.01
N THR A 111 -20.98 7.03 2.94
CA THR A 111 -21.36 6.02 1.95
C THR A 111 -20.14 5.52 1.17
N VAL A 112 -20.28 4.45 0.39
CA VAL A 112 -19.24 3.96 -0.53
C VAL A 112 -18.80 5.06 -1.49
N TYR A 113 -19.77 5.77 -2.09
CA TYR A 113 -19.48 6.87 -3.01
C TYR A 113 -18.73 8.01 -2.33
N GLU A 114 -19.24 8.48 -1.18
CA GLU A 114 -18.61 9.57 -0.43
C GLU A 114 -17.18 9.24 0.01
N ASN A 115 -16.92 7.99 0.43
CA ASN A 115 -15.57 7.52 0.75
C ASN A 115 -14.59 7.65 -0.43
N LEU A 116 -15.01 7.18 -1.60
CA LEU A 116 -14.18 7.24 -2.81
C LEU A 116 -14.00 8.68 -3.27
N ASN A 117 -15.08 9.47 -3.26
CA ASN A 117 -15.04 10.87 -3.70
C ASN A 117 -14.15 11.72 -2.79
N ALA A 118 -14.24 11.56 -1.47
CA ALA A 118 -13.41 12.32 -0.51
C ALA A 118 -11.91 12.10 -0.75
N VAL A 119 -11.49 10.88 -1.06
CA VAL A 119 -10.07 10.59 -1.37
C VAL A 119 -9.70 11.06 -2.78
N ALA A 120 -10.62 10.97 -3.73
CA ALA A 120 -10.41 11.45 -5.09
C ALA A 120 -10.22 12.98 -5.13
N GLU A 121 -10.91 13.74 -4.28
CA GLU A 121 -10.78 15.19 -4.15
C GLU A 121 -9.36 15.63 -3.76
N ILE A 122 -8.64 14.81 -2.99
CA ILE A 122 -7.26 15.09 -2.60
C ILE A 122 -6.28 14.83 -3.75
N SER A 123 -6.61 13.90 -4.66
CA SER A 123 -5.65 13.36 -5.63
C SER A 123 -5.92 13.83 -7.07
N ILE A 124 -7.15 14.28 -7.38
CA ILE A 124 -7.60 14.61 -8.74
C ILE A 124 -8.29 15.98 -8.70
N GLU A 125 -7.67 16.98 -9.33
CA GLU A 125 -8.20 18.36 -9.34
C GLU A 125 -9.42 18.51 -10.24
N ASP A 126 -9.40 17.90 -11.44
CA ASP A 126 -10.50 18.00 -12.39
C ASP A 126 -11.72 17.18 -11.93
N VAL A 127 -12.88 17.86 -11.85
CA VAL A 127 -14.14 17.29 -11.36
C VAL A 127 -14.65 16.19 -12.28
N SER A 128 -14.50 16.32 -13.61
CA SER A 128 -14.96 15.34 -14.58
C SER A 128 -14.12 14.05 -14.50
N GLU A 129 -12.80 14.21 -14.44
CA GLU A 129 -11.86 13.11 -14.29
C GLU A 129 -12.11 12.36 -12.95
N ARG A 130 -12.31 13.11 -11.86
CA ARG A 130 -12.65 12.57 -10.53
C ARG A 130 -13.91 11.71 -10.59
N ASN A 131 -15.00 12.22 -11.17
CA ASN A 131 -16.25 11.50 -11.30
C ASN A 131 -16.11 10.23 -12.16
N GLN A 132 -15.37 10.30 -13.25
CA GLN A 132 -15.07 9.15 -14.10
C GLN A 132 -14.29 8.08 -13.33
N LYS A 133 -13.22 8.49 -12.60
CA LYS A 133 -12.41 7.57 -11.81
C LYS A 133 -13.22 6.88 -10.72
N VAL A 134 -13.99 7.65 -9.93
CA VAL A 134 -14.84 7.12 -8.85
C VAL A 134 -15.86 6.11 -9.41
N ASN A 135 -16.59 6.48 -10.47
CA ASN A 135 -17.58 5.59 -11.07
C ASN A 135 -16.93 4.32 -11.67
N SER A 136 -15.77 4.45 -12.30
CA SER A 136 -15.06 3.30 -12.85
C SER A 136 -14.61 2.31 -11.76
N LEU A 137 -14.18 2.80 -10.61
CA LEU A 137 -13.78 1.96 -9.47
C LEU A 137 -15.00 1.31 -8.80
N ILE A 138 -16.12 2.03 -8.66
CA ILE A 138 -17.37 1.49 -8.15
C ILE A 138 -17.80 0.30 -9.01
N SER A 139 -17.82 0.47 -10.33
CA SER A 139 -18.20 -0.60 -11.26
C SER A 139 -17.18 -1.75 -11.26
N LYS A 140 -15.87 -1.45 -11.32
CA LYS A 140 -14.79 -2.45 -11.33
C LYS A 140 -14.82 -3.37 -10.11
N PHE A 141 -15.20 -2.85 -8.95
CA PHE A 141 -15.29 -3.61 -7.70
C PHE A 141 -16.71 -4.09 -7.37
N GLU A 142 -17.67 -3.94 -8.30
CA GLU A 142 -19.07 -4.37 -8.13
C GLU A 142 -19.70 -3.75 -6.87
N LEU A 143 -19.48 -2.45 -6.68
CA LEU A 143 -20.00 -1.69 -5.55
C LEU A 143 -21.26 -0.91 -5.89
N ASP A 144 -21.73 -0.94 -7.15
CA ASP A 144 -22.91 -0.21 -7.61
C ASP A 144 -24.16 -0.47 -6.74
N PRO A 145 -24.50 -1.73 -6.37
CA PRO A 145 -25.71 -1.99 -5.57
C PRO A 145 -25.67 -1.42 -4.13
N ILE A 146 -24.47 -1.05 -3.67
CA ILE A 146 -24.25 -0.57 -2.31
C ILE A 146 -23.64 0.84 -2.28
N ARG A 147 -23.68 1.53 -3.43
CA ARG A 147 -23.06 2.86 -3.63
C ARG A 147 -23.42 3.86 -2.54
N ASP A 148 -24.70 3.89 -2.17
CA ASP A 148 -25.27 4.86 -1.22
C ASP A 148 -25.41 4.29 0.20
N ILE A 149 -24.85 3.10 0.45
CA ILE A 149 -24.85 2.48 1.77
C ILE A 149 -23.63 2.97 2.55
N LYS A 150 -23.83 3.34 3.82
CA LYS A 150 -22.75 3.74 4.74
C LYS A 150 -21.78 2.59 4.99
N ALA A 151 -20.48 2.91 5.04
CA ALA A 151 -19.42 1.91 5.16
C ALA A 151 -19.48 1.08 6.45
N ASN A 152 -20.03 1.61 7.54
CA ASN A 152 -20.23 0.84 8.78
C ASN A 152 -21.20 -0.33 8.61
N LEU A 153 -22.19 -0.23 7.68
CA LEU A 153 -23.21 -1.24 7.41
C LEU A 153 -22.75 -2.33 6.42
N LEU A 154 -21.60 -2.18 5.81
CA LEU A 154 -21.07 -3.11 4.84
C LEU A 154 -20.58 -4.42 5.47
N SER A 155 -20.73 -5.52 4.74
CA SER A 155 -20.08 -6.79 5.10
C SER A 155 -18.54 -6.69 5.05
N GLY A 156 -17.85 -7.63 5.68
CA GLY A 156 -16.37 -7.66 5.67
C GLY A 156 -15.76 -7.72 4.27
N GLY A 157 -16.39 -8.48 3.35
CA GLY A 157 -15.97 -8.56 1.95
C GLY A 157 -16.18 -7.23 1.20
N GLN A 158 -17.33 -6.58 1.40
CA GLN A 158 -17.63 -5.27 0.81
C GLN A 158 -16.69 -4.19 1.32
N LYS A 159 -16.39 -4.17 2.63
CA LYS A 159 -15.36 -3.28 3.22
C LYS A 159 -14.00 -3.49 2.58
N LYS A 160 -13.59 -4.72 2.34
CA LYS A 160 -12.32 -5.02 1.63
C LYS A 160 -12.32 -4.49 0.21
N LYS A 161 -13.39 -4.69 -0.57
CA LYS A 161 -13.55 -4.12 -1.91
C LYS A 161 -13.42 -2.60 -1.89
N LEU A 162 -14.12 -1.92 -0.96
CA LEU A 162 -14.07 -0.47 -0.79
C LEU A 162 -12.64 0.02 -0.51
N VAL A 163 -11.93 -0.57 0.45
CA VAL A 163 -10.57 -0.14 0.82
C VAL A 163 -9.58 -0.34 -0.35
N ILE A 164 -9.73 -1.44 -1.11
CA ILE A 164 -8.90 -1.65 -2.30
C ILE A 164 -9.23 -0.60 -3.38
N ALA A 165 -10.49 -0.30 -3.60
CA ALA A 165 -10.90 0.75 -4.54
C ALA A 165 -10.34 2.12 -4.15
N ILE A 166 -10.39 2.48 -2.85
CA ILE A 166 -9.78 3.70 -2.31
C ILE A 166 -8.26 3.74 -2.60
N ALA A 167 -7.56 2.65 -2.37
CA ALA A 167 -6.11 2.58 -2.62
C ALA A 167 -5.72 2.76 -4.10
N LEU A 168 -6.66 2.58 -5.03
CA LEU A 168 -6.48 2.72 -6.48
C LEU A 168 -6.95 4.07 -7.04
N ILE A 169 -7.37 5.00 -6.19
CA ILE A 169 -7.82 6.33 -6.65
C ILE A 169 -6.69 7.07 -7.37
N SER A 170 -5.47 7.02 -6.82
CA SER A 170 -4.31 7.76 -7.35
C SER A 170 -3.54 7.03 -8.46
N ASP A 171 -4.03 5.87 -8.92
CA ASP A 171 -3.38 5.04 -9.94
C ASP A 171 -3.63 5.54 -11.37
#